data_e06fe1f7746e8f13e63ac84783bb1f40
#
_entry.id   e06fe1f7746e8f13e63ac84783bb1f40
#
_cell.length_a   1.000
_cell.length_b   1.000
_cell.length_c   1.000
_cell.angle_alpha   90.00
_cell.angle_beta   90.00
_cell.angle_gamma   90.00
#
_symmetry.space_group_name_H-M   'P 1'
#
loop_
_entity.id
_entity.type
_entity.pdbx_description
1 polymer ?
#
loop_
_entity_poly.entity_id
_entity_poly.type
_entity_poly.pdbx_seq_one_letter_code
_entity_poly.pdbx_strand_id
1 'polypeptide(L)'
;MILPSGVSLIDRILNGGLGTGLFTQVYGDAAAGKTTLALQFVVNTKRLDFGTIYVNSESTSPLQRLEQMTGMPFRNLEDRVKIMAPKGFSEQGALIDELELFLRENVKLVIIDTLTRYYRLELEDKKTNYANHRELNRQAGILKGLARDHDLAVVVLNQVRAQLRGNDDFEPVAKNIMDYWSDYTIKLRVAKGTGERIIRRVSPDGEFSDGRLFLMNSGFTSERPDEKE
;
A
#
# COMPACT_ATOMS: atom_id res chain seq x y z
N MET A 1 -3.12 -2.82 -17.83
CA MET A 1 -3.10 -4.24 -17.35
C MET A 1 -3.70 -4.31 -15.96
N ILE A 2 -4.10 -5.50 -15.47
CA ILE A 2 -4.60 -5.71 -14.09
C ILE A 2 -3.69 -6.70 -13.39
N LEU A 3 -3.27 -6.38 -12.16
CA LEU A 3 -2.49 -7.23 -11.27
C LEU A 3 -3.41 -7.79 -10.18
N PRO A 4 -3.80 -9.06 -10.20
CA PRO A 4 -4.67 -9.65 -9.20
C PRO A 4 -3.92 -9.86 -7.87
N SER A 5 -4.66 -9.81 -6.76
CA SER A 5 -4.14 -10.15 -5.44
C SER A 5 -4.03 -11.67 -5.21
N GLY A 6 -4.75 -12.46 -6.00
CA GLY A 6 -4.94 -13.89 -5.79
C GLY A 6 -5.97 -14.22 -4.72
N VAL A 7 -6.70 -13.22 -4.20
CA VAL A 7 -7.82 -13.38 -3.27
C VAL A 7 -9.07 -12.82 -3.94
N SER A 8 -10.00 -13.69 -4.29
CA SER A 8 -11.17 -13.36 -5.12
C SER A 8 -11.99 -12.18 -4.58
N LEU A 9 -12.11 -12.03 -3.27
CA LEU A 9 -12.81 -10.92 -2.64
C LEU A 9 -12.08 -9.59 -2.84
N ILE A 10 -10.76 -9.55 -2.66
CA ILE A 10 -9.95 -8.35 -2.88
C ILE A 10 -10.01 -7.95 -4.36
N ASP A 11 -9.86 -8.92 -5.25
CA ASP A 11 -9.89 -8.69 -6.68
C ASP A 11 -11.26 -8.17 -7.13
N ARG A 12 -12.36 -8.69 -6.58
CA ARG A 12 -13.71 -8.19 -6.84
C ARG A 12 -13.88 -6.74 -6.38
N ILE A 13 -13.41 -6.41 -5.18
CA ILE A 13 -13.47 -5.03 -4.65
C ILE A 13 -12.70 -4.05 -5.53
N LEU A 14 -11.62 -4.51 -6.17
CA LEU A 14 -10.75 -3.73 -7.05
C LEU A 14 -11.07 -3.91 -8.55
N ASN A 15 -12.23 -4.47 -8.90
CA ASN A 15 -12.64 -4.73 -10.29
C ASN A 15 -11.63 -5.60 -11.08
N GLY A 16 -11.08 -6.62 -10.41
CA GLY A 16 -10.13 -7.59 -10.96
C GLY A 16 -8.73 -7.54 -10.34
N GLY A 17 -8.39 -6.47 -9.61
CA GLY A 17 -7.08 -6.27 -8.99
C GLY A 17 -6.58 -4.84 -9.13
N LEU A 18 -5.28 -4.63 -8.96
CA LEU A 18 -4.65 -3.32 -9.17
C LEU A 18 -4.51 -3.03 -10.66
N GLY A 19 -5.13 -1.95 -11.13
CA GLY A 19 -4.94 -1.47 -12.50
C GLY A 19 -3.59 -0.78 -12.67
N THR A 20 -2.86 -1.10 -13.76
CA THR A 20 -1.72 -0.29 -14.17
C THR A 20 -2.20 1.07 -14.70
N GLY A 21 -1.38 2.11 -14.58
CA GLY A 21 -1.76 3.50 -14.83
C GLY A 21 -2.48 4.16 -13.65
N LEU A 22 -2.76 3.41 -12.57
CA LEU A 22 -3.57 3.86 -11.45
C LEU A 22 -2.76 3.97 -10.15
N PHE A 23 -3.18 4.93 -9.32
CA PHE A 23 -2.67 5.17 -7.98
C PHE A 23 -3.71 4.72 -6.94
N THR A 24 -3.36 3.72 -6.14
CA THR A 24 -4.24 3.15 -5.11
C THR A 24 -3.72 3.50 -3.72
N GLN A 25 -4.54 4.17 -2.91
CA GLN A 25 -4.28 4.38 -1.49
C GLN A 25 -4.87 3.23 -0.67
N VAL A 26 -4.07 2.72 0.28
CA VAL A 26 -4.54 1.79 1.32
C VAL A 26 -4.28 2.41 2.69
N TYR A 27 -5.32 2.62 3.48
CA TYR A 27 -5.19 3.11 4.85
C TYR A 27 -5.98 2.26 5.83
N GLY A 28 -5.69 2.40 7.12
CA GLY A 28 -6.41 1.63 8.14
C GLY A 28 -5.68 1.57 9.47
N ASP A 29 -6.31 0.88 10.44
CA ASP A 29 -5.79 0.69 11.79
C ASP A 29 -4.35 0.20 11.82
N ALA A 30 -3.65 0.47 12.91
CA ALA A 30 -2.40 -0.22 13.19
C ALA A 30 -2.68 -1.74 13.23
N ALA A 31 -1.76 -2.53 12.68
CA ALA A 31 -1.89 -4.00 12.56
C ALA A 31 -3.12 -4.50 11.76
N ALA A 32 -3.80 -3.63 10.99
CA ALA A 32 -4.89 -4.07 10.10
C ALA A 32 -4.42 -4.95 8.93
N GLY A 33 -3.11 -5.01 8.67
CA GLY A 33 -2.53 -5.83 7.61
C GLY A 33 -2.28 -5.08 6.30
N LYS A 34 -2.11 -3.75 6.33
CA LYS A 34 -1.80 -2.95 5.15
C LYS A 34 -0.57 -3.47 4.40
N THR A 35 0.54 -3.65 5.10
CA THR A 35 1.76 -4.26 4.56
C THR A 35 1.50 -5.66 4.00
N THR A 36 0.71 -6.50 4.70
CA THR A 36 0.36 -7.83 4.17
C THR A 36 -0.45 -7.75 2.88
N LEU A 37 -1.40 -6.79 2.79
CA LEU A 37 -2.15 -6.59 1.55
C LEU A 37 -1.23 -6.16 0.40
N ALA A 38 -0.31 -5.23 0.64
CA ALA A 38 0.67 -4.82 -0.35
C ALA A 38 1.56 -6.00 -0.79
N LEU A 39 2.07 -6.79 0.16
CA LEU A 39 2.87 -7.97 -0.12
C LEU A 39 2.10 -9.08 -0.84
N GLN A 40 0.78 -9.17 -0.65
CA GLN A 40 -0.09 -10.07 -1.41
C GLN A 40 0.01 -9.78 -2.92
N PHE A 41 -0.01 -8.50 -3.30
CA PHE A 41 0.20 -8.09 -4.68
C PHE A 41 1.63 -8.33 -5.16
N VAL A 42 2.65 -8.10 -4.31
CA VAL A 42 4.06 -8.43 -4.65
C VAL A 42 4.20 -9.89 -5.06
N VAL A 43 3.67 -10.81 -4.23
CA VAL A 43 3.74 -12.25 -4.47
C VAL A 43 3.08 -12.61 -5.81
N ASN A 44 1.91 -12.06 -6.09
CA ASN A 44 1.18 -12.39 -7.32
C ASN A 44 1.76 -11.69 -8.55
N THR A 45 2.29 -10.48 -8.42
CA THR A 45 3.04 -9.78 -9.49
C THR A 45 4.26 -10.61 -9.91
N LYS A 46 5.01 -11.17 -8.94
CA LYS A 46 6.12 -12.09 -9.23
C LYS A 46 5.64 -13.37 -9.93
N ARG A 47 4.49 -13.94 -9.53
CA ARG A 47 3.93 -15.13 -10.21
C ARG A 47 3.59 -14.88 -11.67
N LEU A 48 3.27 -13.64 -12.03
CA LEU A 48 3.05 -13.18 -13.40
C LEU A 48 4.34 -12.81 -14.15
N ASP A 49 5.50 -13.07 -13.55
CA ASP A 49 6.84 -12.75 -14.04
C ASP A 49 7.16 -11.25 -14.14
N PHE A 50 6.40 -10.41 -13.42
CA PHE A 50 6.67 -8.98 -13.33
C PHE A 50 7.45 -8.59 -12.07
N GLY A 51 8.13 -7.44 -12.18
CA GLY A 51 8.94 -6.86 -11.11
C GLY A 51 8.15 -5.89 -10.23
N THR A 52 8.63 -5.73 -8.99
CA THR A 52 8.13 -4.77 -8.00
C THR A 52 9.26 -3.94 -7.43
N ILE A 53 9.04 -2.62 -7.32
CA ILE A 53 9.84 -1.74 -6.45
C ILE A 53 9.03 -1.49 -5.18
N TYR A 54 9.64 -1.78 -4.03
CA TYR A 54 9.04 -1.59 -2.72
C TYR A 54 9.87 -0.58 -1.92
N VAL A 55 9.31 0.60 -1.67
CA VAL A 55 9.92 1.63 -0.82
C VAL A 55 9.40 1.46 0.60
N ASN A 56 10.27 1.07 1.50
CA ASN A 56 9.94 0.86 2.92
C ASN A 56 10.39 2.07 3.76
N SER A 57 9.43 2.88 4.16
CA SER A 57 9.66 4.01 5.09
C SER A 57 9.31 3.64 6.53
N GLU A 58 8.84 2.41 6.81
CA GLU A 58 8.55 1.94 8.16
C GLU A 58 9.81 1.43 8.88
N SER A 59 9.74 1.34 10.22
CA SER A 59 10.87 0.87 11.04
C SER A 59 11.10 -0.64 10.92
N THR A 60 10.08 -1.40 10.55
CA THR A 60 10.16 -2.84 10.36
C THR A 60 10.33 -3.19 8.90
N SER A 61 11.24 -4.12 8.61
CA SER A 61 11.44 -4.60 7.25
C SER A 61 10.26 -5.50 6.80
N PRO A 62 9.78 -5.35 5.56
CA PRO A 62 8.75 -6.24 5.01
C PRO A 62 9.29 -7.64 4.68
N LEU A 63 10.63 -7.84 4.70
CA LEU A 63 11.29 -9.07 4.27
C LEU A 63 10.79 -10.30 5.01
N GLN A 64 10.81 -10.26 6.34
CA GLN A 64 10.38 -11.40 7.16
C GLN A 64 8.94 -11.81 6.85
N ARG A 65 8.06 -10.83 6.64
CA ARG A 65 6.67 -11.10 6.29
C ARG A 65 6.55 -11.67 4.88
N LEU A 66 7.32 -11.16 3.92
CA LEU A 66 7.36 -11.66 2.56
C LEU A 66 7.86 -13.11 2.51
N GLU A 67 8.93 -13.44 3.24
CA GLU A 67 9.45 -14.81 3.37
C GLU A 67 8.41 -15.74 4.01
N GLN A 68 7.73 -15.30 5.07
CA GLN A 68 6.65 -16.07 5.69
C GLN A 68 5.51 -16.36 4.70
N MET A 69 5.10 -15.39 3.90
CA MET A 69 3.99 -15.53 2.95
C MET A 69 4.34 -16.42 1.76
N THR A 70 5.60 -16.44 1.35
CA THR A 70 6.07 -17.19 0.17
C THR A 70 6.63 -18.57 0.54
N GLY A 71 7.03 -18.77 1.79
CA GLY A 71 7.81 -19.92 2.23
C GLY A 71 9.23 -19.96 1.64
N MET A 72 9.71 -18.84 1.07
CA MET A 72 11.00 -18.77 0.39
C MET A 72 11.87 -17.67 0.99
N PRO A 73 13.19 -17.87 1.09
CA PRO A 73 14.11 -16.81 1.47
C PRO A 73 14.14 -15.70 0.41
N PHE A 74 14.35 -14.45 0.84
CA PHE A 74 14.30 -13.27 -0.04
C PHE A 74 15.25 -13.35 -1.24
N ARG A 75 16.41 -13.97 -1.09
CA ARG A 75 17.36 -14.21 -2.19
C ARG A 75 16.74 -14.89 -3.43
N ASN A 76 15.64 -15.62 -3.26
CA ASN A 76 14.89 -16.24 -4.36
C ASN A 76 13.84 -15.30 -4.97
N LEU A 77 13.72 -14.07 -4.46
CA LEU A 77 12.75 -13.08 -4.86
C LEU A 77 13.41 -11.79 -5.41
N GLU A 78 14.70 -11.60 -5.13
CA GLU A 78 15.43 -10.35 -5.42
C GLU A 78 15.59 -10.04 -6.91
N ASP A 79 15.42 -11.04 -7.78
CA ASP A 79 15.39 -10.87 -9.24
C ASP A 79 14.13 -10.08 -9.69
N ARG A 80 13.06 -10.14 -8.92
CA ARG A 80 11.77 -9.50 -9.21
C ARG A 80 11.34 -8.45 -8.17
N VAL A 81 11.94 -8.42 -7.00
CA VAL A 81 11.54 -7.52 -5.91
C VAL A 81 12.72 -6.72 -5.44
N LYS A 82 12.70 -5.40 -5.71
CA LYS A 82 13.71 -4.46 -5.21
C LYS A 82 13.14 -3.72 -4.01
N ILE A 83 13.81 -3.79 -2.85
CA ILE A 83 13.43 -3.06 -1.64
C ILE A 83 14.39 -1.89 -1.43
N MET A 84 13.85 -0.71 -1.19
CA MET A 84 14.56 0.54 -0.93
C MET A 84 14.05 1.12 0.39
N ALA A 85 14.95 1.64 1.24
CA ALA A 85 14.60 2.09 2.58
C ALA A 85 15.19 3.48 2.87
N PRO A 86 14.49 4.57 2.52
CA PRO A 86 14.91 5.92 2.87
C PRO A 86 14.87 6.12 4.40
N LYS A 87 15.73 7.03 4.92
CA LYS A 87 15.87 7.25 6.36
C LYS A 87 15.18 8.52 6.85
N GLY A 88 14.55 9.30 5.97
CA GLY A 88 13.87 10.55 6.29
C GLY A 88 13.04 11.08 5.15
N PHE A 89 12.31 12.18 5.38
CA PHE A 89 11.38 12.75 4.40
C PHE A 89 12.09 13.29 3.16
N SER A 90 13.23 13.95 3.34
CA SER A 90 14.05 14.45 2.22
C SER A 90 14.60 13.31 1.37
N GLU A 91 15.13 12.25 2.00
CA GLU A 91 15.65 11.09 1.28
C GLU A 91 14.53 10.32 0.57
N GLN A 92 13.34 10.23 1.18
CA GLN A 92 12.17 9.68 0.52
C GLN A 92 11.79 10.49 -0.73
N GLY A 93 11.81 11.82 -0.65
CA GLY A 93 11.56 12.70 -1.79
C GLY A 93 12.56 12.49 -2.91
N ALA A 94 13.86 12.50 -2.59
CA ALA A 94 14.93 12.25 -3.56
C ALA A 94 14.82 10.87 -4.22
N LEU A 95 14.50 9.83 -3.42
CA LEU A 95 14.29 8.49 -3.94
C LEU A 95 13.09 8.43 -4.91
N ILE A 96 11.99 9.14 -4.61
CA ILE A 96 10.82 9.20 -5.49
C ILE A 96 11.17 9.94 -6.80
N ASP A 97 11.97 11.00 -6.75
CA ASP A 97 12.47 11.72 -7.94
C ASP A 97 13.30 10.81 -8.86
N GLU A 98 14.04 9.89 -8.26
CA GLU A 98 14.92 8.98 -8.98
C GLU A 98 14.28 7.62 -9.31
N LEU A 99 13.03 7.36 -8.92
CA LEU A 99 12.39 6.06 -9.12
C LEU A 99 12.40 5.60 -10.57
N GLU A 100 12.24 6.54 -11.51
CA GLU A 100 12.25 6.25 -12.94
C GLU A 100 13.53 5.54 -13.38
N LEU A 101 14.70 5.89 -12.78
CA LEU A 101 15.99 5.27 -13.10
C LEU A 101 16.05 3.78 -12.72
N PHE A 102 15.17 3.33 -11.86
CA PHE A 102 15.09 1.94 -11.40
C PHE A 102 14.00 1.13 -12.11
N LEU A 103 13.19 1.78 -12.95
CA LEU A 103 12.14 1.11 -13.72
C LEU A 103 12.77 0.32 -14.86
N ARG A 104 12.69 -1.01 -14.78
CA ARG A 104 12.98 -1.91 -15.89
C ARG A 104 11.66 -2.22 -16.61
N GLU A 105 11.73 -2.67 -17.86
CA GLU A 105 10.54 -2.99 -18.68
C GLU A 105 9.56 -3.95 -18.01
N ASN A 106 10.08 -4.86 -17.18
CA ASN A 106 9.26 -5.85 -16.48
C ASN A 106 8.67 -5.34 -15.15
N VAL A 107 9.03 -4.15 -14.66
CA VAL A 107 8.43 -3.59 -13.42
C VAL A 107 7.00 -3.15 -13.73
N LYS A 108 6.04 -3.64 -12.95
CA LYS A 108 4.62 -3.29 -13.09
C LYS A 108 3.97 -2.86 -11.77
N LEU A 109 4.68 -2.97 -10.66
CA LEU A 109 4.19 -2.58 -9.34
C LEU A 109 5.20 -1.72 -8.61
N VAL A 110 4.72 -0.60 -8.04
CA VAL A 110 5.48 0.24 -7.11
C VAL A 110 4.67 0.36 -5.81
N ILE A 111 5.30 0.10 -4.68
CA ILE A 111 4.70 0.19 -3.36
C ILE A 111 5.49 1.19 -2.52
N ILE A 112 4.78 2.09 -1.83
CA ILE A 112 5.34 3.01 -0.84
C ILE A 112 4.73 2.68 0.53
N ASP A 113 5.51 2.11 1.43
CA ASP A 113 5.08 1.68 2.77
C ASP A 113 5.88 2.41 3.88
N THR A 114 5.44 3.53 4.39
CA THR A 114 4.29 4.36 4.07
C THR A 114 4.72 5.74 3.56
N LEU A 115 3.95 6.34 2.69
CA LEU A 115 4.28 7.67 2.14
C LEU A 115 4.26 8.77 3.23
N THR A 116 3.42 8.61 4.24
CA THR A 116 3.11 9.69 5.21
C THR A 116 3.84 9.59 6.54
N ARG A 117 4.66 8.56 6.78
CA ARG A 117 5.36 8.40 8.06
C ARG A 117 6.32 9.55 8.35
N TYR A 118 7.26 9.80 7.45
CA TYR A 118 8.25 10.87 7.65
C TYR A 118 7.60 12.24 7.61
N TYR A 119 6.65 12.48 6.71
CA TYR A 119 5.84 13.69 6.71
C TYR A 119 5.25 13.98 8.10
N ARG A 120 4.64 12.97 8.74
CA ARG A 120 4.04 13.12 10.06
C ARG A 120 5.06 13.41 11.16
N LEU A 121 6.25 12.82 11.08
CA LEU A 121 7.33 13.03 12.05
C LEU A 121 7.93 14.43 11.98
N GLU A 122 7.85 15.08 10.82
CA GLU A 122 8.39 16.43 10.59
C GLU A 122 7.33 17.54 10.73
N LEU A 123 6.14 17.22 11.24
CA LEU A 123 5.12 18.24 11.54
C LEU A 123 5.46 18.96 12.86
N GLU A 124 5.93 20.21 12.78
CA GLU A 124 6.34 21.03 13.91
C GLU A 124 5.55 22.34 13.99
N ASP A 125 5.98 23.37 13.26
CA ASP A 125 5.36 24.68 13.20
C ASP A 125 4.62 24.93 11.86
N LYS A 126 3.84 26.03 11.78
CA LYS A 126 3.01 26.32 10.58
C LYS A 126 3.83 26.48 9.30
N LYS A 127 5.04 27.07 9.36
CA LYS A 127 5.85 27.34 8.17
C LYS A 127 6.48 26.06 7.64
N THR A 128 7.07 25.26 8.52
CA THR A 128 7.62 23.94 8.21
C THR A 128 6.53 23.00 7.71
N ASN A 129 5.37 23.00 8.36
CA ASN A 129 4.22 22.20 7.95
C ASN A 129 3.73 22.54 6.54
N TYR A 130 3.76 23.81 6.13
CA TYR A 130 3.38 24.20 4.76
C TYR A 130 4.38 23.68 3.72
N ALA A 131 5.68 23.76 4.00
CA ALA A 131 6.72 23.21 3.12
C ALA A 131 6.58 21.69 2.98
N ASN A 132 6.43 20.98 4.10
CA ASN A 132 6.25 19.54 4.14
C ASN A 132 4.95 19.10 3.43
N HIS A 133 3.88 19.88 3.54
CA HIS A 133 2.63 19.62 2.84
C HIS A 133 2.78 19.74 1.31
N ARG A 134 3.49 20.78 0.85
CA ARG A 134 3.82 20.96 -0.58
C ARG A 134 4.70 19.80 -1.08
N GLU A 135 5.70 19.42 -0.31
CA GLU A 135 6.60 18.31 -0.67
C GLU A 135 5.85 16.97 -0.75
N LEU A 136 5.00 16.64 0.23
CA LEU A 136 4.17 15.44 0.17
C LEU A 136 3.24 15.43 -1.06
N ASN A 137 2.63 16.58 -1.36
CA ASN A 137 1.80 16.73 -2.55
C ASN A 137 2.61 16.52 -3.84
N ARG A 138 3.85 17.03 -3.91
CA ARG A 138 4.78 16.82 -5.02
C ARG A 138 5.12 15.34 -5.18
N GLN A 139 5.49 14.66 -4.10
CA GLN A 139 5.80 13.21 -4.11
C GLN A 139 4.62 12.39 -4.63
N ALA A 140 3.40 12.64 -4.14
CA ALA A 140 2.20 11.95 -4.60
C ALA A 140 1.94 12.22 -6.10
N GLY A 141 2.14 13.46 -6.56
CA GLY A 141 2.01 13.85 -7.97
C GLY A 141 2.99 13.13 -8.88
N ILE A 142 4.27 13.01 -8.46
CA ILE A 142 5.29 12.25 -9.21
C ILE A 142 4.90 10.77 -9.30
N LEU A 143 4.50 10.16 -8.20
CA LEU A 143 4.08 8.76 -8.17
C LEU A 143 2.87 8.52 -9.09
N LYS A 144 1.91 9.45 -9.13
CA LYS A 144 0.78 9.39 -10.06
C LYS A 144 1.22 9.55 -11.52
N GLY A 145 2.16 10.43 -11.80
CA GLY A 145 2.78 10.59 -13.13
C GLY A 145 3.45 9.30 -13.58
N LEU A 146 4.32 8.73 -12.74
CA LEU A 146 5.00 7.46 -13.01
C LEU A 146 4.02 6.32 -13.27
N ALA A 147 2.93 6.23 -12.50
CA ALA A 147 1.89 5.23 -12.73
C ALA A 147 1.39 5.29 -14.17
N ARG A 148 0.98 6.47 -14.61
CA ARG A 148 0.39 6.69 -15.93
C ARG A 148 1.40 6.53 -17.06
N ASP A 149 2.57 7.15 -16.91
CA ASP A 149 3.52 7.32 -18.02
C ASP A 149 4.31 6.01 -18.30
N HIS A 150 4.46 5.14 -17.29
CA HIS A 150 5.13 3.83 -17.39
C HIS A 150 4.20 2.62 -17.28
N ASP A 151 2.87 2.83 -17.28
CA ASP A 151 1.89 1.75 -17.14
C ASP A 151 2.17 0.88 -15.90
N LEU A 152 2.29 1.52 -14.72
CA LEU A 152 2.55 0.90 -13.43
C LEU A 152 1.31 0.93 -12.54
N ALA A 153 1.10 -0.09 -11.74
CA ALA A 153 0.24 0.01 -10.57
C ALA A 153 1.05 0.63 -9.41
N VAL A 154 0.60 1.77 -8.89
CA VAL A 154 1.20 2.40 -7.72
C VAL A 154 0.29 2.20 -6.52
N VAL A 155 0.84 1.63 -5.44
CA VAL A 155 0.14 1.43 -4.16
C VAL A 155 0.84 2.22 -3.08
N VAL A 156 0.10 3.08 -2.42
CA VAL A 156 0.59 3.88 -1.30
C VAL A 156 -0.12 3.47 -0.02
N LEU A 157 0.65 2.98 0.94
CA LEU A 157 0.13 2.72 2.27
C LEU A 157 0.16 3.99 3.09
N ASN A 158 -0.90 4.23 3.86
CA ASN A 158 -1.04 5.44 4.65
C ASN A 158 -1.41 5.12 6.10
N GLN A 159 -0.87 5.92 7.00
CA GLN A 159 -1.21 5.88 8.42
C GLN A 159 -2.53 6.62 8.66
N VAL A 160 -3.13 6.39 9.81
CA VAL A 160 -4.37 7.04 10.22
C VAL A 160 -4.14 7.94 11.43
N ARG A 161 -5.01 8.91 11.59
CA ARG A 161 -5.15 9.73 12.81
C ARG A 161 -6.53 9.51 13.40
N ALA A 162 -6.61 9.49 14.73
CA ALA A 162 -7.89 9.45 15.43
C ALA A 162 -8.67 10.74 15.15
N GLN A 163 -9.98 10.62 14.89
CA GLN A 163 -10.86 11.78 14.89
C GLN A 163 -11.21 12.16 16.35
N LEU A 164 -11.10 13.45 16.65
CA LEU A 164 -11.44 14.01 17.97
C LEU A 164 -12.96 14.02 18.26
N ARG A 165 -13.80 13.59 17.33
CA ARG A 165 -15.27 13.56 17.47
C ARG A 165 -15.77 12.11 17.50
N GLY A 166 -15.87 11.55 18.67
CA GLY A 166 -16.78 10.54 19.22
C GLY A 166 -17.30 9.34 18.39
N ASN A 167 -16.98 9.24 17.12
CA ASN A 167 -17.24 8.05 16.31
C ASN A 167 -15.94 7.27 16.17
N ASP A 168 -15.99 5.96 16.30
CA ASP A 168 -14.89 4.99 16.07
C ASP A 168 -14.33 5.03 14.62
N ASP A 169 -14.43 6.18 13.96
CA ASP A 169 -13.94 6.36 12.60
C ASP A 169 -12.63 7.14 12.61
N PHE A 170 -11.74 6.72 11.75
CA PHE A 170 -10.42 7.34 11.57
C PHE A 170 -10.23 7.76 10.12
N GLU A 171 -9.41 8.78 9.91
CA GLU A 171 -9.07 9.30 8.59
C GLU A 171 -7.60 9.05 8.26
N PRO A 172 -7.27 8.93 6.97
CA PRO A 172 -5.87 8.87 6.55
C PRO A 172 -5.14 10.18 6.87
N VAL A 173 -3.87 10.09 7.17
CA VAL A 173 -2.98 11.25 7.28
C VAL A 173 -2.96 11.97 5.93
N ALA A 174 -2.96 13.31 5.95
CA ALA A 174 -2.98 14.16 4.75
C ALA A 174 -4.13 13.83 3.76
N LYS A 175 -5.33 13.55 4.30
CA LYS A 175 -6.51 13.09 3.55
C LYS A 175 -6.72 13.84 2.24
N ASN A 176 -6.70 15.19 2.27
CA ASN A 176 -6.99 16.00 1.09
C ASN A 176 -5.99 15.77 -0.06
N ILE A 177 -4.70 15.57 0.24
CA ILE A 177 -3.69 15.25 -0.76
C ILE A 177 -3.94 13.85 -1.30
N MET A 178 -4.14 12.89 -0.41
CA MET A 178 -4.28 11.50 -0.80
C MET A 178 -5.55 11.26 -1.61
N ASP A 179 -6.68 11.86 -1.22
CA ASP A 179 -7.95 11.75 -1.96
C ASP A 179 -7.86 12.41 -3.35
N TYR A 180 -7.07 13.49 -3.48
CA TYR A 180 -6.88 14.16 -4.77
C TYR A 180 -6.12 13.29 -5.79
N TRP A 181 -5.10 12.55 -5.34
CA TRP A 181 -4.25 11.77 -6.24
C TRP A 181 -4.72 10.33 -6.45
N SER A 182 -5.54 9.78 -5.53
CA SER A 182 -5.94 8.38 -5.56
C SER A 182 -7.07 8.11 -6.56
N ASP A 183 -6.89 7.13 -7.43
CA ASP A 183 -7.97 6.57 -8.25
C ASP A 183 -8.81 5.58 -7.42
N TYR A 184 -8.14 4.82 -6.54
CA TYR A 184 -8.76 3.90 -5.60
C TYR A 184 -8.31 4.20 -4.17
N THR A 185 -9.27 4.17 -3.27
CA THR A 185 -9.01 4.29 -1.82
C THR A 185 -9.60 3.09 -1.10
N ILE A 186 -8.73 2.32 -0.46
CA ILE A 186 -9.08 1.12 0.31
C ILE A 186 -8.87 1.37 1.79
N LYS A 187 -9.88 1.04 2.59
CA LYS A 187 -9.85 1.07 4.05
C LYS A 187 -9.76 -0.34 4.61
N LEU A 188 -8.79 -0.57 5.50
CA LEU A 188 -8.65 -1.81 6.26
C LEU A 188 -8.94 -1.55 7.73
N ARG A 189 -9.74 -2.40 8.35
CA ARG A 189 -10.06 -2.37 9.79
C ARG A 189 -9.82 -3.72 10.45
N VAL A 190 -9.40 -3.68 11.71
CA VAL A 190 -9.40 -4.87 12.57
C VAL A 190 -10.86 -5.16 12.96
N ALA A 191 -11.31 -6.39 12.79
CA ALA A 191 -12.61 -6.85 13.25
C ALA A 191 -12.51 -7.52 14.63
N LYS A 192 -13.65 -7.87 15.23
CA LYS A 192 -13.69 -8.46 16.58
C LYS A 192 -13.16 -9.90 16.64
N GLY A 193 -13.23 -10.63 15.54
CA GLY A 193 -12.74 -12.03 15.47
C GLY A 193 -11.22 -12.11 15.33
N THR A 194 -10.63 -13.18 15.86
CA THR A 194 -9.20 -13.45 15.74
C THR A 194 -8.79 -13.53 14.26
N GLY A 195 -7.77 -12.77 13.87
CA GLY A 195 -7.31 -12.70 12.48
C GLY A 195 -8.28 -12.02 11.51
N GLU A 196 -9.51 -11.71 11.92
CA GLU A 196 -10.53 -11.15 11.05
C GLU A 196 -10.27 -9.67 10.74
N ARG A 197 -10.47 -9.30 9.48
CA ARG A 197 -10.32 -7.93 8.97
C ARG A 197 -11.52 -7.57 8.09
N ILE A 198 -11.83 -6.29 8.08
CA ILE A 198 -12.80 -5.71 7.14
C ILE A 198 -12.02 -4.90 6.12
N ILE A 199 -12.22 -5.22 4.85
CA ILE A 199 -11.73 -4.43 3.73
C ILE A 199 -12.91 -3.66 3.12
N ARG A 200 -12.71 -2.38 2.81
CA ARG A 200 -13.71 -1.56 2.14
C ARG A 200 -13.07 -0.69 1.08
N ARG A 201 -13.64 -0.66 -0.12
CA ARG A 201 -13.36 0.38 -1.09
C ARG A 201 -14.15 1.65 -0.70
N VAL A 202 -13.44 2.74 -0.48
CA VAL A 202 -14.02 4.04 -0.09
C VAL A 202 -14.25 4.91 -1.32
N SER A 203 -13.38 4.78 -2.32
CA SER A 203 -13.46 5.51 -3.59
C SER A 203 -12.82 4.67 -4.71
N PRO A 204 -13.35 4.69 -5.93
CA PRO A 204 -14.69 5.19 -6.29
C PRO A 204 -15.79 4.32 -5.69
N ASP A 205 -16.97 4.87 -5.51
CA ASP A 205 -18.13 4.11 -5.07
C ASP A 205 -18.48 3.00 -6.07
N GLY A 206 -19.03 1.89 -5.54
CA GLY A 206 -19.39 0.75 -6.37
C GLY A 206 -20.19 -0.33 -5.61
N GLU A 207 -20.80 -1.22 -6.38
CA GLU A 207 -21.73 -2.23 -5.90
C GLU A 207 -21.12 -3.22 -4.89
N PHE A 208 -19.82 -3.55 -5.05
CA PHE A 208 -19.06 -4.41 -4.13
C PHE A 208 -17.96 -3.60 -3.46
N SER A 209 -18.31 -2.91 -2.38
CA SER A 209 -17.39 -1.99 -1.73
C SER A 209 -16.71 -2.55 -0.49
N ASP A 210 -17.20 -3.65 0.11
CA ASP A 210 -16.63 -4.18 1.34
C ASP A 210 -16.70 -5.71 1.44
N GLY A 211 -15.98 -6.25 2.43
CA GLY A 211 -15.98 -7.67 2.74
C GLY A 211 -15.09 -8.03 3.92
N ARG A 212 -15.14 -9.30 4.31
CA ARG A 212 -14.35 -9.86 5.39
C ARG A 212 -13.20 -10.69 4.86
N LEU A 213 -12.05 -10.48 5.47
CA LEU A 213 -10.81 -11.20 5.19
C LEU A 213 -10.27 -11.80 6.48
N PHE A 214 -9.50 -12.86 6.34
CA PHE A 214 -8.76 -13.48 7.43
C PHE A 214 -7.26 -13.36 7.16
N LEU A 215 -6.53 -12.89 8.17
CA LEU A 215 -5.07 -12.71 8.10
C LEU A 215 -4.40 -14.01 8.56
N MET A 216 -3.71 -14.66 7.63
CA MET A 216 -2.99 -15.91 7.84
C MET A 216 -1.48 -15.74 7.66
N ASN A 217 -0.69 -16.75 7.97
CA ASN A 217 0.74 -16.77 7.68
C ASN A 217 1.04 -16.62 6.18
N SER A 218 0.23 -17.20 5.33
CA SER A 218 0.34 -17.11 3.86
C SER A 218 -0.17 -15.82 3.23
N GLY A 219 -0.74 -14.90 4.01
CA GLY A 219 -1.36 -13.67 3.53
C GLY A 219 -2.83 -13.56 3.91
N PHE A 220 -3.61 -12.87 3.11
CA PHE A 220 -5.05 -12.80 3.27
C PHE A 220 -5.77 -13.95 2.57
N THR A 221 -6.88 -14.37 3.15
CA THR A 221 -7.88 -15.26 2.54
C THR A 221 -9.28 -14.70 2.77
N SER A 222 -10.22 -15.02 1.88
CA SER A 222 -11.66 -14.76 2.06
C SER A 222 -12.39 -15.91 2.75
N GLU A 223 -11.75 -17.08 2.86
CA GLU A 223 -12.29 -18.25 3.54
C GLU A 223 -11.96 -18.19 5.02
N ARG A 224 -12.92 -18.51 5.86
CA ARG A 224 -12.69 -18.63 7.30
C ARG A 224 -11.79 -19.83 7.55
N PRO A 225 -10.66 -19.68 8.23
CA PRO A 225 -9.84 -20.83 8.58
C PRO A 225 -10.64 -21.77 9.50
N ASP A 226 -10.56 -23.06 9.23
CA ASP A 226 -11.09 -24.07 10.15
C ASP A 226 -10.37 -23.94 11.51
N GLU A 227 -11.09 -24.12 12.62
CA GLU A 227 -10.57 -23.92 14.00
C GLU A 227 -9.45 -24.92 14.40
N LYS A 228 -8.75 -25.53 13.44
CA LYS A 228 -7.77 -26.61 13.64
C LYS A 228 -6.37 -26.36 13.05
N GLU A 229 -5.99 -25.10 12.79
CA GLU A 229 -4.59 -24.77 12.46
C GLU A 229 -3.97 -23.75 13.42
#